data_3d8f858cd9564d91128d70ecbf9133db
#
_entry.id   3d8f858cd9564d91128d70ecbf9133db
#
_cell.length_a   1.000
_cell.length_b   1.000
_cell.length_c   1.000
_cell.angle_alpha   90.00
_cell.angle_beta   90.00
_cell.angle_gamma   90.00
#
_symmetry.space_group_name_H-M   'P 1'
#
loop_
_entity.id
_entity.type
_entity.pdbx_description
1 polymer ?
#
loop_
_entity_poly.entity_id
_entity_poly.type
_entity_poly.pdbx_seq_one_letter_code
_entity_poly.pdbx_strand_id
1 'polypeptide(L)'
;MSAADITPSNRVILAHYDSYSAALLFARWADGSLLWPEALPESAMAMPAPQAAGPAHDGEAVRQALIERCGLNGGEVVHVGEFAHWAQTDAGPVRIHLLRFTTPDAPKALIEALGARFHHLAQLRGAAMSELLLLREAFNLIVGGSGGRA
;
A
#
# COMPACT_ATOMS: atom_id res chain seq x y z
N MET A 1 -26.23 -4.65 -3.22
CA MET A 1 -25.57 -3.36 -3.37
C MET A 1 -24.12 -3.45 -2.90
N SER A 2 -23.25 -2.95 -3.69
CA SER A 2 -21.88 -2.92 -3.26
C SER A 2 -21.70 -2.01 -2.06
N ALA A 3 -20.73 -2.29 -1.25
CA ALA A 3 -20.36 -1.37 -0.20
C ALA A 3 -20.06 0.00 -0.80
N ALA A 4 -20.23 1.03 -0.02
CA ALA A 4 -19.85 2.36 -0.44
C ALA A 4 -18.40 2.32 -0.93
N ASP A 5 -18.14 3.13 -1.95
CA ASP A 5 -16.79 3.21 -2.47
C ASP A 5 -15.89 3.90 -1.45
N ILE A 6 -14.98 3.16 -0.86
CA ILE A 6 -14.08 3.69 0.16
C ILE A 6 -12.74 4.13 -0.42
N THR A 7 -12.54 3.97 -1.73
CA THR A 7 -11.25 4.31 -2.34
C THR A 7 -10.88 5.79 -2.26
N PRO A 8 -11.83 6.75 -2.34
CA PRO A 8 -11.43 8.16 -2.20
C PRO A 8 -10.83 8.50 -0.85
N SER A 9 -11.19 7.75 0.20
CA SER A 9 -10.71 7.99 1.56
C SER A 9 -9.50 7.14 1.93
N ASN A 10 -8.99 6.35 1.01
CA ASN A 10 -7.90 5.41 1.29
C ASN A 10 -6.95 5.29 0.11
N ARG A 11 -5.71 4.96 0.41
CA ARG A 11 -4.71 4.59 -0.59
C ARG A 11 -3.98 3.36 -0.10
N VAL A 12 -3.46 2.56 -1.04
CA VAL A 12 -2.84 1.28 -0.70
C VAL A 12 -1.49 1.18 -1.39
N ILE A 13 -0.49 0.78 -0.62
CA ILE A 13 0.82 0.38 -1.14
C ILE A 13 0.84 -1.14 -1.16
N LEU A 14 1.18 -1.72 -2.31
CA LEU A 14 1.31 -3.18 -2.46
C LEU A 14 2.78 -3.56 -2.44
N ALA A 15 3.13 -4.55 -1.62
CA ALA A 15 4.51 -4.99 -1.46
C ALA A 15 4.62 -6.51 -1.45
N HIS A 16 5.79 -7.00 -1.82
CA HIS A 16 6.14 -8.42 -1.69
C HIS A 16 7.55 -8.51 -1.12
N TYR A 17 7.73 -9.34 -0.11
CA TYR A 17 9.03 -9.56 0.49
C TYR A 17 9.44 -11.03 0.37
N ASP A 18 10.58 -11.26 -0.27
CA ASP A 18 11.18 -12.59 -0.37
C ASP A 18 12.27 -12.70 0.70
N SER A 19 11.99 -13.48 1.74
CA SER A 19 12.90 -13.62 2.86
C SER A 19 14.19 -14.37 2.50
N TYR A 20 14.17 -15.19 1.46
CA TYR A 20 15.36 -15.90 1.03
C TYR A 20 16.40 -14.96 0.44
N SER A 21 15.95 -14.06 -0.43
CA SER A 21 16.85 -13.10 -1.09
C SER A 21 16.87 -11.76 -0.40
N ALA A 22 16.03 -11.58 0.63
CA ALA A 22 15.82 -10.29 1.29
C ALA A 22 15.39 -9.21 0.31
N ALA A 23 14.66 -9.59 -0.73
CA ALA A 23 14.22 -8.66 -1.77
C ALA A 23 12.83 -8.15 -1.43
N LEU A 24 12.70 -6.85 -1.24
CA LEU A 24 11.43 -6.18 -1.02
C LEU A 24 11.06 -5.40 -2.28
N LEU A 25 9.90 -5.72 -2.83
CA LEU A 25 9.40 -5.12 -4.05
C LEU A 25 8.14 -4.33 -3.75
N PHE A 26 7.96 -3.21 -4.45
CA PHE A 26 6.75 -2.41 -4.38
C PHE A 26 6.13 -2.28 -5.77
N ALA A 27 4.80 -2.33 -5.84
CA ALA A 27 4.09 -2.15 -7.09
C ALA A 27 4.03 -0.65 -7.43
N ARG A 28 4.47 -0.29 -8.63
CA ARG A 28 4.36 1.07 -9.15
C ARG A 28 3.36 1.06 -10.29
N TRP A 29 2.39 1.95 -10.22
CA TRP A 29 1.30 2.00 -11.18
C TRP A 29 1.66 2.82 -12.41
N ALA A 30 0.83 2.71 -13.46
CA ALA A 30 1.10 3.33 -14.75
C ALA A 30 1.25 4.85 -14.67
N ASP A 31 0.58 5.50 -13.71
CA ASP A 31 0.71 6.94 -13.49
C ASP A 31 2.01 7.33 -12.77
N GLY A 32 2.84 6.37 -12.44
CA GLY A 32 4.10 6.59 -11.74
C GLY A 32 3.99 6.58 -10.23
N SER A 33 2.78 6.51 -9.69
CA SER A 33 2.57 6.48 -8.25
C SER A 33 2.66 5.06 -7.72
N LEU A 34 3.00 4.95 -6.43
CA LEU A 34 2.99 3.69 -5.70
C LEU A 34 1.69 3.47 -4.95
N LEU A 35 0.75 4.40 -5.09
CA LEU A 35 -0.51 4.36 -4.36
C LEU A 35 -1.64 3.89 -5.28
N TRP A 36 -2.39 2.90 -4.81
CA TRP A 36 -3.61 2.44 -5.47
C TRP A 36 -4.81 3.10 -4.80
N PRO A 37 -5.84 3.49 -5.50
CA PRO A 37 -6.05 3.40 -6.95
C PRO A 37 -5.42 4.55 -7.74
N GLU A 38 -4.93 5.58 -7.06
CA GLU A 38 -4.32 6.73 -7.69
C GLU A 38 -3.47 7.48 -6.68
N ALA A 39 -2.63 8.38 -7.17
CA ALA A 39 -1.79 9.20 -6.31
C ALA A 39 -2.64 10.11 -5.43
N LEU A 40 -2.06 10.58 -4.34
CA LEU A 40 -2.68 11.63 -3.54
C LEU A 40 -2.67 12.95 -4.31
N PRO A 41 -3.65 13.85 -4.05
CA PRO A 41 -3.58 15.20 -4.61
C PRO A 41 -2.29 15.90 -4.21
N GLU A 42 -1.82 16.81 -5.03
CA GLU A 42 -0.60 17.57 -4.72
C GLU A 42 -0.72 18.36 -3.43
N SER A 43 -1.93 18.78 -3.08
CA SER A 43 -2.19 19.55 -1.87
C SER A 43 -2.22 18.69 -0.61
N ALA A 44 -2.15 17.38 -0.73
CA ALA A 44 -2.21 16.49 0.43
C ALA A 44 -1.02 16.72 1.35
N MET A 45 -1.29 16.71 2.66
CA MET A 45 -0.28 16.91 3.68
C MET A 45 -0.34 15.80 4.71
N ALA A 46 0.82 15.36 5.20
CA ALA A 46 0.86 14.37 6.24
C ALA A 46 0.11 14.88 7.47
N MET A 47 -0.59 13.99 8.16
CA MET A 47 -1.31 14.33 9.38
C MET A 47 -1.21 13.17 10.37
N PRO A 48 -1.35 13.44 11.68
CA PRO A 48 -1.42 12.36 12.65
C PRO A 48 -2.73 11.61 12.51
N ALA A 49 -2.75 10.36 12.98
CA ALA A 49 -3.96 9.56 12.96
C ALA A 49 -5.06 10.28 13.74
N PRO A 50 -6.30 10.34 13.21
CA PRO A 50 -7.40 10.94 13.97
C PRO A 50 -7.74 10.09 15.18
N GLN A 51 -8.36 10.71 16.18
CA GLN A 51 -8.72 10.01 17.41
C GLN A 51 -9.72 8.89 17.16
N ALA A 52 -10.63 9.08 16.21
CA ALA A 52 -11.61 8.07 15.88
C ALA A 52 -11.62 7.88 14.36
N ALA A 53 -11.07 6.77 13.91
CA ALA A 53 -11.17 6.39 12.50
C ALA A 53 -12.49 5.69 12.27
N GLY A 54 -13.23 6.13 11.27
CA GLY A 54 -14.50 5.51 10.93
C GLY A 54 -14.32 4.19 10.19
N PRO A 55 -15.43 3.47 9.93
CA PRO A 55 -15.35 2.20 9.20
C PRO A 55 -14.86 2.38 7.76
N ALA A 56 -14.97 3.59 7.21
CA ALA A 56 -14.47 3.85 5.86
C ALA A 56 -12.95 3.73 5.76
N HIS A 57 -12.23 3.75 6.89
CA HIS A 57 -10.78 3.65 6.92
C HIS A 57 -10.29 2.32 7.49
N ASP A 58 -11.19 1.39 7.69
CA ASP A 58 -10.84 0.09 8.27
C ASP A 58 -9.94 -0.72 7.33
N GLY A 59 -8.83 -1.23 7.88
CA GLY A 59 -7.85 -1.96 7.08
C GLY A 59 -8.41 -3.21 6.41
N GLU A 60 -9.27 -3.96 7.11
CA GLU A 60 -9.86 -5.17 6.52
C GLU A 60 -10.85 -4.81 5.43
N ALA A 61 -11.62 -3.75 5.61
CA ALA A 61 -12.55 -3.30 4.58
C ALA A 61 -11.81 -2.87 3.31
N VAL A 62 -10.69 -2.18 3.47
CA VAL A 62 -9.85 -1.77 2.34
C VAL A 62 -9.24 -2.98 1.67
N ARG A 63 -8.76 -3.94 2.44
CA ARG A 63 -8.19 -5.18 1.92
C ARG A 63 -9.24 -5.93 1.09
N GLN A 64 -10.45 -6.06 1.59
CA GLN A 64 -11.54 -6.74 0.86
C GLN A 64 -11.89 -6.00 -0.42
N ALA A 65 -11.95 -4.69 -0.39
CA ALA A 65 -12.24 -3.89 -1.58
C ALA A 65 -11.17 -4.11 -2.65
N LEU A 66 -9.90 -4.14 -2.25
CA LEU A 66 -8.81 -4.37 -3.19
C LEU A 66 -8.89 -5.78 -3.78
N ILE A 67 -9.15 -6.79 -2.95
CA ILE A 67 -9.29 -8.16 -3.40
C ILE A 67 -10.37 -8.26 -4.48
N GLU A 68 -11.53 -7.65 -4.22
CA GLU A 68 -12.64 -7.71 -5.17
C GLU A 68 -12.34 -6.96 -6.45
N ARG A 69 -11.76 -5.78 -6.34
CA ARG A 69 -11.54 -4.92 -7.52
C ARG A 69 -10.38 -5.39 -8.38
N CYS A 70 -9.38 -6.00 -7.77
CA CYS A 70 -8.19 -6.45 -8.48
C CYS A 70 -8.18 -7.95 -8.74
N GLY A 71 -9.17 -8.68 -8.27
CA GLY A 71 -9.24 -10.12 -8.49
C GLY A 71 -8.15 -10.89 -7.75
N LEU A 72 -7.79 -10.45 -6.55
CA LEU A 72 -6.73 -11.08 -5.78
C LEU A 72 -7.25 -12.27 -4.98
N ASN A 73 -6.34 -13.16 -4.62
CA ASN A 73 -6.63 -14.25 -3.70
C ASN A 73 -6.47 -13.75 -2.28
N GLY A 74 -7.57 -13.75 -1.51
CA GLY A 74 -7.57 -13.24 -0.14
C GLY A 74 -6.61 -13.94 0.80
N GLY A 75 -6.26 -15.21 0.53
CA GLY A 75 -5.30 -15.94 1.33
C GLY A 75 -3.85 -15.59 1.06
N GLU A 76 -3.60 -14.75 0.06
CA GLU A 76 -2.26 -14.42 -0.37
C GLU A 76 -1.87 -12.97 -0.12
N VAL A 77 -2.71 -12.21 0.57
CA VAL A 77 -2.43 -10.81 0.86
C VAL A 77 -2.89 -10.47 2.27
N VAL A 78 -2.03 -9.76 3.01
CA VAL A 78 -2.33 -9.39 4.39
C VAL A 78 -2.17 -7.90 4.58
N HIS A 79 -2.94 -7.33 5.50
CA HIS A 79 -2.85 -5.93 5.87
C HIS A 79 -1.81 -5.77 6.99
N VAL A 80 -0.86 -4.87 6.78
CA VAL A 80 0.17 -4.59 7.78
C VAL A 80 -0.33 -3.48 8.68
N GLY A 81 -0.92 -3.85 9.81
CA GLY A 81 -1.62 -2.92 10.68
C GLY A 81 -0.75 -1.87 11.34
N GLU A 82 0.55 -2.17 11.51
CA GLU A 82 1.49 -1.22 12.09
C GLU A 82 1.78 -0.04 11.18
N PHE A 83 1.49 -0.17 9.89
CA PHE A 83 1.66 0.94 8.96
C PHE A 83 0.46 1.87 9.09
N ALA A 84 0.63 2.95 9.85
CA ALA A 84 -0.46 3.85 10.19
C ALA A 84 -0.11 5.28 9.74
N HIS A 85 -0.31 5.54 8.47
CA HIS A 85 -0.05 6.85 7.88
C HIS A 85 -1.33 7.47 7.36
N TRP A 86 -1.43 8.77 7.51
CA TRP A 86 -2.62 9.53 7.13
C TRP A 86 -2.20 10.79 6.40
N ALA A 87 -3.06 11.26 5.50
CA ALA A 87 -2.87 12.51 4.78
C ALA A 87 -4.15 13.33 4.83
N GLN A 88 -4.02 14.62 5.03
CA GLN A 88 -5.13 15.56 4.94
C GLN A 88 -5.25 16.03 3.50
N THR A 89 -6.45 15.92 2.95
CA THR A 89 -6.74 16.42 1.60
C THR A 89 -7.93 17.36 1.66
N ASP A 90 -8.23 18.04 0.55
CA ASP A 90 -9.38 18.93 0.47
C ASP A 90 -10.68 18.16 0.67
N ALA A 91 -10.69 16.88 0.35
CA ALA A 91 -11.87 16.04 0.54
C ALA A 91 -11.92 15.38 1.92
N GLY A 92 -10.94 15.63 2.78
CA GLY A 92 -10.88 15.08 4.13
C GLY A 92 -9.67 14.20 4.35
N PRO A 93 -9.62 13.51 5.50
CA PRO A 93 -8.49 12.63 5.81
C PRO A 93 -8.50 11.40 4.91
N VAL A 94 -7.31 11.00 4.48
CA VAL A 94 -7.09 9.78 3.69
C VAL A 94 -6.11 8.91 4.46
N ARG A 95 -6.47 7.65 4.69
CA ARG A 95 -5.56 6.69 5.30
C ARG A 95 -4.76 5.98 4.22
N ILE A 96 -3.48 5.81 4.47
CA ILE A 96 -2.59 5.08 3.56
C ILE A 96 -2.27 3.74 4.20
N HIS A 97 -2.61 2.68 3.49
CA HIS A 97 -2.47 1.30 3.97
C HIS A 97 -1.30 0.61 3.29
N LEU A 98 -0.75 -0.40 3.96
CA LEU A 98 0.24 -1.28 3.38
C LEU A 98 -0.33 -2.68 3.34
N LEU A 99 -0.40 -3.26 2.15
CA LEU A 99 -0.79 -4.65 1.97
C LEU A 99 0.41 -5.42 1.41
N ARG A 100 0.64 -6.60 1.96
CA ARG A 100 1.79 -7.40 1.61
C ARG A 100 1.31 -8.73 1.06
N PHE A 101 1.87 -9.12 -0.10
CA PHE A 101 1.65 -10.45 -0.64
C PHE A 101 2.48 -11.46 0.15
N THR A 102 1.88 -12.61 0.44
CA THR A 102 2.51 -13.68 1.22
C THR A 102 2.94 -14.86 0.36
N THR A 103 2.82 -14.75 -0.95
CA THR A 103 3.22 -15.79 -1.89
C THR A 103 4.74 -15.98 -1.86
N PRO A 104 5.24 -17.19 -2.18
CA PRO A 104 6.69 -17.41 -2.23
C PRO A 104 7.38 -16.49 -3.24
N ASP A 105 6.78 -16.35 -4.43
CA ASP A 105 7.30 -15.46 -5.47
C ASP A 105 6.42 -14.24 -5.62
N ALA A 106 7.02 -13.13 -6.00
CA ALA A 106 6.26 -11.92 -6.30
C ALA A 106 5.29 -12.23 -7.44
N PRO A 107 4.00 -11.88 -7.31
CA PRO A 107 2.98 -12.16 -8.34
C PRO A 107 3.09 -11.16 -9.50
N LYS A 108 4.18 -11.22 -10.24
CA LYS A 108 4.50 -10.22 -11.26
C LYS A 108 3.48 -10.18 -12.38
N ALA A 109 3.06 -11.35 -12.88
CA ALA A 109 2.08 -11.40 -13.98
C ALA A 109 0.75 -10.79 -13.55
N LEU A 110 0.32 -11.06 -12.33
CA LEU A 110 -0.91 -10.50 -11.80
C LEU A 110 -0.83 -8.98 -11.70
N ILE A 111 0.27 -8.48 -11.17
CA ILE A 111 0.48 -7.04 -11.00
C ILE A 111 0.56 -6.34 -12.35
N GLU A 112 1.24 -6.95 -13.33
CA GLU A 112 1.34 -6.37 -14.66
C GLU A 112 -0.02 -6.33 -15.37
N ALA A 113 -0.83 -7.36 -15.16
CA ALA A 113 -2.19 -7.39 -15.70
C ALA A 113 -3.07 -6.28 -15.12
N LEU A 114 -2.75 -5.82 -13.91
CA LEU A 114 -3.47 -4.71 -13.27
C LEU A 114 -2.95 -3.34 -13.68
N GLY A 115 -1.88 -3.28 -14.45
CA GLY A 115 -1.31 -2.01 -14.91
C GLY A 115 -0.20 -1.49 -14.03
N ALA A 116 0.42 -2.34 -13.24
CA ALA A 116 1.52 -1.97 -12.37
C ALA A 116 2.73 -2.85 -12.61
N ARG A 117 3.84 -2.52 -11.97
CA ARG A 117 5.08 -3.27 -12.08
C ARG A 117 5.80 -3.25 -10.74
N PHE A 118 6.35 -4.39 -10.34
CA PHE A 118 7.16 -4.44 -9.13
C PHE A 118 8.54 -3.85 -9.37
N HIS A 119 9.03 -3.08 -8.38
CA HIS A 119 10.36 -2.51 -8.38
C HIS A 119 10.96 -2.60 -6.99
N HIS A 120 12.29 -2.73 -6.93
CA HIS A 120 13.02 -2.54 -5.69
C HIS A 120 13.02 -1.07 -5.31
N LEU A 121 13.18 -0.79 -4.02
CA LEU A 121 13.22 0.61 -3.55
C LEU A 121 14.24 1.44 -4.30
N ALA A 122 15.42 0.87 -4.58
CA ALA A 122 16.47 1.58 -5.29
C ALA A 122 16.08 1.97 -6.72
N GLN A 123 15.10 1.29 -7.31
CA GLN A 123 14.64 1.56 -8.66
C GLN A 123 13.55 2.62 -8.72
N LEU A 124 13.13 3.14 -7.57
CA LEU A 124 12.00 4.07 -7.48
C LEU A 124 12.44 5.52 -7.43
N ARG A 125 13.61 5.82 -7.96
CA ARG A 125 14.06 7.19 -8.14
C ARG A 125 13.07 7.93 -9.02
N GLY A 126 12.81 9.17 -8.69
CA GLY A 126 11.86 9.97 -9.42
C GLY A 126 10.43 9.83 -8.92
N ALA A 127 10.16 8.93 -7.99
CA ALA A 127 8.89 8.93 -7.30
C ALA A 127 8.78 10.19 -6.43
N ALA A 128 7.55 10.60 -6.12
CA ALA A 128 7.34 11.76 -5.27
C ALA A 128 8.01 11.55 -3.91
N MET A 129 8.60 12.62 -3.37
CA MET A 129 9.30 12.53 -2.09
C MET A 129 8.39 12.00 -0.98
N SER A 130 7.13 12.45 -0.97
CA SER A 130 6.16 11.98 0.03
C SER A 130 5.95 10.48 -0.04
N GLU A 131 5.94 9.92 -1.25
CA GLU A 131 5.80 8.48 -1.42
C GLU A 131 7.06 7.75 -1.00
N LEU A 132 8.23 8.28 -1.30
CA LEU A 132 9.48 7.67 -0.89
C LEU A 132 9.60 7.57 0.63
N LEU A 133 9.11 8.57 1.35
CA LEU A 133 9.11 8.53 2.81
C LEU A 133 8.20 7.43 3.33
N LEU A 134 7.05 7.24 2.69
CA LEU A 134 6.14 6.14 3.04
C LEU A 134 6.79 4.78 2.79
N LEU A 135 7.52 4.65 1.68
CA LEU A 135 8.19 3.40 1.36
C LEU A 135 9.30 3.07 2.34
N ARG A 136 9.98 4.07 2.87
CA ARG A 136 11.00 3.84 3.90
C ARG A 136 10.39 3.29 5.17
N GLU A 137 9.22 3.81 5.56
CA GLU A 137 8.50 3.27 6.71
C GLU A 137 8.04 1.85 6.45
N ALA A 138 7.52 1.58 5.26
CA ALA A 138 7.11 0.24 4.89
C ALA A 138 8.29 -0.73 4.92
N PHE A 139 9.44 -0.30 4.39
CA PHE A 139 10.66 -1.08 4.41
C PHE A 139 11.04 -1.44 5.85
N ASN A 140 11.04 -0.44 6.74
CA ASN A 140 11.42 -0.67 8.12
C ASN A 140 10.48 -1.64 8.83
N LEU A 141 9.18 -1.55 8.54
CA LEU A 141 8.21 -2.46 9.15
C LEU A 141 8.35 -3.89 8.65
N ILE A 142 8.55 -4.07 7.35
CA ILE A 142 8.60 -5.40 6.76
C ILE A 142 9.95 -6.05 7.02
N VAL A 143 11.02 -5.39 6.66
CA VAL A 143 12.37 -5.97 6.75
C VAL A 143 12.86 -5.89 8.19
N GLY A 144 12.78 -4.73 8.81
CA GLY A 144 13.25 -4.53 10.16
C GLY A 144 12.46 -5.34 11.17
N GLY A 145 11.15 -5.37 11.02
CA GLY A 145 10.28 -6.14 11.91
C GLY A 145 10.56 -7.63 11.80
N SER A 146 10.69 -8.13 10.58
CA SER A 146 10.97 -9.55 10.35
C SER A 146 12.38 -9.91 10.83
N GLY A 147 13.35 -9.08 10.52
CA GLY A 147 14.73 -9.29 10.93
C GLY A 147 14.92 -9.12 12.43
N GLY A 148 14.23 -8.16 12.99
CA GLY A 148 14.32 -7.89 14.43
C GLY A 148 13.71 -8.97 15.30
N ARG A 149 12.99 -9.89 14.72
CA ARG A 149 12.38 -11.02 15.41
C ARG A 149 13.30 -12.21 15.50
N ALA A 150 14.38 -12.16 14.85
CA ALA A 150 15.30 -13.28 14.81
C ALA A 150 15.69 -13.77 16.18
#